data_77a29356aa6139e85f09d306979db52e
#
_entry.id   77a29356aa6139e85f09d306979db52e
#
_cell.length_a   1.000
_cell.length_b   1.000
_cell.length_c   1.000
_cell.angle_alpha   90.00
_cell.angle_beta   90.00
_cell.angle_gamma   90.00
#
_symmetry.space_group_name_H-M   'P 1'
#
loop_
_entity.id
_entity.type
_entity.pdbx_description
1 polymer ?
#
loop_
_entity_poly.entity_id
_entity_poly.type
_entity_poly.pdbx_seq_one_letter_code
_entity_poly.pdbx_strand_id
1 'polypeptide(L)' 'QKLMGIEAKLAQYQAGEEFIAAIESERGSRAVDVIWRDPDHLPSMVEIRDPSAWMQRVPAA' A
#
# COMPACT_ATOMS: atom_id res chain seq x y z
N GLN A 1 -17.48 -11.47 18.34
CA GLN A 1 -18.18 -11.42 17.06
C GLN A 1 -18.33 -9.99 16.57
N LYS A 2 -18.71 -9.09 17.47
CA LYS A 2 -18.72 -7.68 17.14
C LYS A 2 -17.31 -7.17 16.86
N LEU A 3 -16.33 -7.83 17.45
CA LEU A 3 -14.92 -7.45 17.27
C LEU A 3 -14.39 -7.83 15.89
N MET A 4 -15.08 -8.73 15.19
CA MET A 4 -14.60 -9.17 13.87
C MET A 4 -14.51 -8.02 12.88
N GLY A 5 -15.50 -7.12 12.88
CA GLY A 5 -15.45 -5.97 12.00
C GLY A 5 -14.32 -5.03 12.35
N ILE A 6 -14.05 -4.85 13.63
CA ILE A 6 -12.95 -4.00 14.09
C ILE A 6 -11.62 -4.63 13.72
N GLU A 7 -11.50 -5.94 13.89
CA GLU A 7 -10.27 -6.64 13.54
C GLU A 7 -9.97 -6.53 12.05
N ALA A 8 -11.00 -6.63 11.21
CA ALA A 8 -10.82 -6.50 9.78
C ALA A 8 -10.31 -5.11 9.41
N LYS A 9 -10.85 -4.07 10.05
CA LYS A 9 -10.40 -2.70 9.79
C LYS A 9 -8.97 -2.49 10.27
N LEU A 10 -8.64 -2.99 11.44
CA LEU A 10 -7.27 -2.87 11.95
C LEU A 10 -6.29 -3.60 11.05
N ALA A 11 -6.68 -4.77 10.55
CA ALA A 11 -5.85 -5.51 9.63
C ALA A 11 -5.63 -4.74 8.34
N GLN A 12 -6.66 -4.04 7.84
CA GLN A 12 -6.52 -3.21 6.66
C GLN A 12 -5.58 -2.04 6.90
N TYR A 13 -5.69 -1.39 8.05
CA TYR A 13 -4.80 -0.29 8.39
C TYR A 13 -3.35 -0.76 8.51
N GLN A 14 -3.14 -1.91 9.12
CA GLN A 14 -1.80 -2.48 9.22
C GLN A 14 -1.24 -2.82 7.86
N ALA A 15 -2.05 -3.39 6.99
CA ALA A 15 -1.61 -3.73 5.64
C ALA A 15 -1.20 -2.47 4.88
N GLY A 16 -1.95 -1.38 5.05
CA GLY A 16 -1.60 -0.11 4.44
C GLY A 16 -0.28 0.44 4.94
N GLU A 17 -0.07 0.38 6.26
CA GLU A 17 1.19 0.84 6.85
C GLU A 17 2.36 -0.02 6.37
N GLU A 18 2.17 -1.32 6.32
CA GLU A 18 3.20 -2.23 5.85
C GLU A 18 3.50 -2.01 4.37
N PHE A 19 2.47 -1.73 3.58
CA PHE A 19 2.64 -1.41 2.17
C PHE A 19 3.51 -0.17 2.00
N ILE A 20 3.17 0.90 2.72
CA ILE A 20 3.93 2.15 2.64
C ILE A 20 5.36 1.93 3.10
N ALA A 21 5.55 1.22 4.20
CA ALA A 21 6.89 0.94 4.70
C ALA A 21 7.71 0.14 3.69
N ALA A 22 7.08 -0.82 3.02
CA ALA A 22 7.77 -1.64 2.03
C ALA A 22 8.21 -0.82 0.82
N ILE A 23 7.32 0.02 0.29
CA ILE A 23 7.70 0.82 -0.89
C ILE A 23 8.71 1.89 -0.54
N GLU A 24 8.65 2.44 0.66
CA GLU A 24 9.65 3.41 1.09
C GLU A 24 11.01 2.75 1.31
N SER A 25 11.01 1.53 1.80
CA SER A 25 12.25 0.78 1.98
C SER A 25 12.94 0.51 0.64
N GLU A 26 12.16 0.25 -0.40
CA GLU A 26 12.70 -0.06 -1.72
C GLU A 26 13.02 1.17 -2.55
N ARG A 27 12.19 2.22 -2.45
CA ARG A 27 12.26 3.37 -3.35
C ARG A 27 12.49 4.70 -2.65
N GLY A 28 12.55 4.70 -1.31
CA GLY A 28 12.78 5.90 -0.54
C GLY A 28 11.48 6.60 -0.16
N SER A 29 11.61 7.68 0.61
CA SER A 29 10.46 8.36 1.19
C SER A 29 9.56 9.01 0.15
N ARG A 30 10.05 9.24 -1.07
CA ARG A 30 9.26 9.84 -2.13
C ARG A 30 8.34 8.86 -2.84
N ALA A 31 8.47 7.57 -2.53
CA ALA A 31 7.64 6.56 -3.15
C ALA A 31 6.16 6.81 -2.92
N VAL A 32 5.80 7.34 -1.75
CA VAL A 32 4.41 7.64 -1.41
C VAL A 32 3.85 8.75 -2.29
N ASP A 33 4.67 9.71 -2.67
CA ASP A 33 4.23 10.82 -3.52
C ASP A 33 3.74 10.34 -4.88
N VAL A 34 4.31 9.26 -5.38
CA VAL A 34 3.92 8.70 -6.68
C VAL A 34 2.47 8.25 -6.66
N ILE A 35 2.00 7.75 -5.52
CA ILE A 35 0.62 7.29 -5.37
C ILE A 35 -0.37 8.42 -5.65
N TRP A 36 -0.04 9.62 -5.21
CA TRP A 36 -0.94 10.77 -5.29
C TRP A 36 -0.86 11.52 -6.60
N ARG A 37 0.11 11.21 -7.46
CA ARG A 37 0.29 11.92 -8.73
C ARG A 37 -0.76 11.55 -9.76
N ASP A 38 -1.27 10.33 -9.69
CA ASP A 38 -2.16 9.81 -10.73
C ASP A 38 -3.12 8.81 -10.07
N PRO A 39 -4.43 8.91 -10.32
CA PRO A 39 -5.38 7.93 -9.77
C PRO A 39 -5.04 6.50 -10.13
N ASP A 40 -4.43 6.27 -11.29
CA ASP A 40 -4.05 4.93 -11.72
C ASP A 40 -2.92 4.35 -10.88
N HIS A 41 -2.23 5.18 -10.11
CA HIS A 41 -1.16 4.72 -9.23
C HIS A 41 -1.67 4.19 -7.90
N LEU A 42 -2.96 4.40 -7.60
CA LEU A 42 -3.51 3.89 -6.35
C LEU A 42 -3.44 2.37 -6.32
N PRO A 43 -2.95 1.79 -5.21
CA PRO A 43 -2.86 0.35 -5.12
C PRO A 43 -4.23 -0.29 -4.91
N SER A 44 -4.43 -1.46 -5.50
CA SER A 44 -5.59 -2.28 -5.20
C SER A 44 -5.39 -2.98 -3.85
N MET A 45 -6.45 -3.60 -3.33
CA MET A 45 -6.34 -4.35 -2.08
C MET A 45 -5.32 -5.47 -2.20
N VAL A 46 -5.26 -6.11 -3.35
CA VAL A 46 -4.27 -7.16 -3.59
C VAL A 46 -2.87 -6.58 -3.53
N GLU A 47 -2.68 -5.40 -4.13
CA GLU A 47 -1.38 -4.75 -4.17
C GLU A 47 -0.95 -4.23 -2.81
N ILE A 48 -1.90 -3.80 -1.98
CA ILE A 48 -1.58 -3.38 -0.62
C ILE A 48 -0.98 -4.55 0.17
N ARG A 49 -1.47 -5.76 -0.08
CA ARG A 49 -0.97 -6.96 0.58
C ARG A 49 0.27 -7.52 -0.11
N ASP A 50 0.55 -7.06 -1.32
CA ASP A 50 1.72 -7.49 -2.09
C ASP A 50 2.37 -6.28 -2.73
N PRO A 51 3.16 -5.53 -1.94
CA PRO A 51 3.78 -4.30 -2.45
C PRO A 51 4.63 -4.50 -3.69
N SER A 52 5.25 -5.67 -3.84
CA SER A 52 6.07 -5.91 -5.03
C SER A 52 5.22 -5.94 -6.29
N ALA A 53 3.97 -6.41 -6.22
CA ALA A 53 3.07 -6.38 -7.37
C ALA A 53 2.77 -4.94 -7.78
N TRP A 54 2.55 -4.07 -6.81
CA TRP A 54 2.33 -2.65 -7.10
C TRP A 54 3.58 -2.03 -7.73
N MET A 55 4.75 -2.34 -7.18
CA MET A 55 6.00 -1.78 -7.68
C MET A 55 6.32 -2.26 -9.09
N GLN A 56 5.86 -3.45 -9.46
CA GLN A 56 6.02 -3.95 -10.83
C GLN A 56 5.11 -3.21 -11.81
N ARG A 57 3.93 -2.81 -11.35
CA ARG A 57 2.96 -2.10 -12.18
C ARG A 57 3.26 -0.61 -12.27
N VAL A 58 3.66 0.01 -11.17
CA VAL A 58 3.90 1.45 -11.08
C VAL A 58 5.41 1.68 -11.01
N PRO A 59 6.02 2.25 -12.06
CA PRO A 59 7.46 2.47 -12.05
C PRO A 59 7.85 3.56 -11.08
N ALA A 60 9.11 3.53 -10.67
CA ALA A 60 9.66 4.59 -9.84
C ALA A 60 9.64 5.91 -10.60
N ALA A 61 9.32 6.96 -9.89
CA ALA A 61 9.21 8.29 -10.49
C ALA A 61 10.58 8.82 -10.93
#